data_a0c1cfbebc20231c50111860e9a206bf
#
_entry.id   a0c1cfbebc20231c50111860e9a206bf
#
_cell.length_a   1.000
_cell.length_b   1.000
_cell.length_c   1.000
_cell.angle_alpha   90.00
_cell.angle_beta   90.00
_cell.angle_gamma   90.00
#
_symmetry.space_group_name_H-M   'P 1'
#
loop_
_entity.id
_entity.type
_entity.pdbx_description
1 polymer ?
#
loop_
_entity_poly.entity_id
_entity_poly.type
_entity_poly.pdbx_seq_one_letter_code
_entity_poly.pdbx_strand_id
1 'polypeptide(L)'
;MAAVAAVVVGVNLNTQLNGKVQELSARLAATPEIRYVAVLADDKAAPAVLVTYDPKHSQLQLKHVGQFHPGPDKSLQLWALPQGVGPKSLGVLGEGTVIRLPAGSSDVNNVPALAVSLEPRGGVPAGSGPSGPVLFKGALLQTAL
;
A
#
# COMPACT_ATOMS: atom_id res chain seq x y z
N MET A 1 58.16 9.41 -5.53
CA MET A 1 57.39 8.88 -4.38
C MET A 1 56.08 9.63 -4.13
N ALA A 2 56.08 10.97 -4.13
CA ALA A 2 54.85 11.75 -3.90
C ALA A 2 53.78 11.54 -4.96
N ALA A 3 54.12 11.33 -6.23
CA ALA A 3 53.15 11.12 -7.30
C ALA A 3 52.39 9.81 -7.19
N VAL A 4 53.01 8.76 -6.67
CA VAL A 4 52.38 7.46 -6.47
C VAL A 4 51.31 7.54 -5.35
N ALA A 5 51.60 8.25 -4.25
CA ALA A 5 50.64 8.45 -3.16
C ALA A 5 49.41 9.23 -3.61
N ALA A 6 49.56 10.24 -4.46
CA ALA A 6 48.44 11.02 -5.00
C ALA A 6 47.53 10.17 -5.89
N VAL A 7 48.11 9.28 -6.71
CA VAL A 7 47.31 8.38 -7.56
C VAL A 7 46.50 7.41 -6.72
N VAL A 8 47.06 6.84 -5.65
CA VAL A 8 46.37 5.92 -4.74
C VAL A 8 45.18 6.62 -4.06
N VAL A 9 45.36 7.85 -3.60
CA VAL A 9 44.28 8.63 -2.97
C VAL A 9 43.16 8.92 -4.00
N GLY A 10 43.47 9.27 -5.25
CA GLY A 10 42.49 9.53 -6.28
C GLY A 10 41.67 8.29 -6.61
N VAL A 11 42.29 7.11 -6.71
CA VAL A 11 41.56 5.86 -6.98
C VAL A 11 40.64 5.52 -5.80
N ASN A 12 41.08 5.71 -4.57
CA ASN A 12 40.28 5.42 -3.38
C ASN A 12 39.02 6.33 -3.32
N LEU A 13 39.15 7.62 -3.59
CA LEU A 13 38.02 8.55 -3.64
C LEU A 13 37.01 8.15 -4.70
N ASN A 14 37.45 7.77 -5.89
CA ASN A 14 36.59 7.34 -6.98
C ASN A 14 35.80 6.08 -6.60
N THR A 15 36.43 5.12 -5.93
CA THR A 15 35.79 3.90 -5.46
C THR A 15 34.72 4.22 -4.41
N GLN A 16 34.98 5.16 -3.49
CA GLN A 16 34.02 5.59 -2.49
C GLN A 16 32.81 6.26 -3.12
N LEU A 17 32.97 7.11 -4.12
CA LEU A 17 31.88 7.76 -4.83
C LEU A 17 31.00 6.75 -5.56
N ASN A 18 31.57 5.79 -6.24
CA ASN A 18 30.83 4.73 -6.92
C ASN A 18 30.05 3.88 -5.94
N GLY A 19 30.63 3.54 -4.78
CA GLY A 19 29.94 2.80 -3.72
C GLY A 19 28.74 3.58 -3.18
N LYS A 20 28.86 4.90 -2.97
CA LYS A 20 27.74 5.74 -2.53
C LYS A 20 26.64 5.83 -3.56
N VAL A 21 26.99 5.98 -4.84
CA VAL A 21 26.00 6.02 -5.91
C VAL A 21 25.21 4.72 -5.97
N GLN A 22 25.86 3.58 -5.86
CA GLN A 22 25.19 2.27 -5.83
C GLN A 22 24.30 2.12 -4.61
N GLU A 23 24.76 2.55 -3.44
CA GLU A 23 23.98 2.51 -2.21
C GLU A 23 22.72 3.37 -2.31
N LEU A 24 22.83 4.62 -2.81
CA LEU A 24 21.70 5.51 -2.99
C LEU A 24 20.71 4.97 -4.02
N SER A 25 21.20 4.39 -5.11
CA SER A 25 20.36 3.77 -6.12
C SER A 25 19.58 2.58 -5.54
N ALA A 26 20.21 1.76 -4.72
CA ALA A 26 19.55 0.64 -4.04
C ALA A 26 18.48 1.13 -3.06
N ARG A 27 18.75 2.20 -2.31
CA ARG A 27 17.76 2.80 -1.40
C ARG A 27 16.57 3.36 -2.17
N LEU A 28 16.80 4.07 -3.26
CA LEU A 28 15.74 4.59 -4.11
C LEU A 28 14.91 3.47 -4.72
N ALA A 29 15.55 2.38 -5.13
CA ALA A 29 14.86 1.21 -5.66
C ALA A 29 14.00 0.50 -4.60
N ALA A 30 14.42 0.53 -3.33
CA ALA A 30 13.68 -0.07 -2.22
C ALA A 30 12.60 0.85 -1.66
N THR A 31 12.68 2.17 -1.90
CA THR A 31 11.69 3.13 -1.41
C THR A 31 10.35 2.94 -2.14
N PRO A 32 9.23 2.84 -1.42
CA PRO A 32 7.92 2.74 -2.07
C PRO A 32 7.61 3.99 -2.90
N GLU A 33 7.08 3.78 -4.09
CA GLU A 33 6.56 4.85 -4.93
C GLU A 33 5.04 4.87 -4.79
N ILE A 34 4.52 5.84 -4.01
CA ILE A 34 3.09 5.92 -3.74
C ILE A 34 2.41 6.64 -4.89
N ARG A 35 1.45 5.98 -5.54
CA ARG A 35 0.70 6.55 -6.65
C ARG A 35 -0.77 6.82 -6.34
N TYR A 36 -1.36 6.06 -5.45
CA TYR A 36 -2.73 6.26 -5.00
C TYR A 36 -2.78 6.26 -3.49
N VAL A 37 -3.68 7.08 -2.95
CA VAL A 37 -3.90 7.21 -1.51
C VAL A 37 -5.39 7.25 -1.24
N ALA A 38 -5.83 6.54 -0.21
CA ALA A 38 -7.20 6.62 0.29
C ALA A 38 -7.18 6.64 1.82
N VAL A 39 -8.00 7.49 2.41
CA VAL A 39 -8.29 7.45 3.84
C VAL A 39 -9.71 6.91 3.99
N LEU A 40 -9.84 5.74 4.57
CA LEU A 40 -11.13 5.10 4.78
C LEU A 40 -11.64 5.49 6.15
N ALA A 41 -12.81 6.10 6.17
CA ALA A 41 -13.41 6.63 7.38
C ALA A 41 -14.76 5.95 7.65
N ASP A 42 -15.19 6.01 8.90
CA ASP A 42 -16.51 5.52 9.30
C ASP A 42 -17.61 6.53 8.93
N ASP A 43 -18.84 6.24 9.28
CA ASP A 43 -20.00 7.10 9.00
C ASP A 43 -19.96 8.46 9.71
N LYS A 44 -19.10 8.59 10.73
CA LYS A 44 -18.86 9.85 11.45
C LYS A 44 -17.64 10.59 10.93
N ALA A 45 -17.09 10.16 9.78
CA ALA A 45 -15.88 10.71 9.18
C ALA A 45 -14.62 10.56 10.03
N ALA A 46 -14.60 9.62 10.98
CA ALA A 46 -13.39 9.31 11.75
C ALA A 46 -12.49 8.39 10.93
N PRO A 47 -11.22 8.78 10.67
CA PRO A 47 -10.31 7.94 9.89
C PRO A 47 -10.04 6.62 10.60
N ALA A 48 -10.06 5.53 9.86
CA ALA A 48 -9.83 4.20 10.39
C ALA A 48 -8.67 3.48 9.71
N VAL A 49 -8.53 3.63 8.39
CA VAL A 49 -7.50 2.93 7.61
C VAL A 49 -6.92 3.89 6.57
N LEU A 50 -5.61 3.95 6.52
CA LEU A 50 -4.89 4.63 5.45
C LEU A 50 -4.43 3.58 4.43
N VAL A 51 -4.80 3.76 3.18
CA VAL A 51 -4.42 2.86 2.09
C VAL A 51 -3.52 3.60 1.12
N THR A 52 -2.40 2.99 0.78
CA THR A 52 -1.48 3.51 -0.25
C THR A 52 -1.20 2.40 -1.26
N TYR A 53 -1.01 2.78 -2.52
CA TYR A 53 -0.66 1.84 -3.57
C TYR A 53 0.73 2.13 -4.10
N ASP A 54 1.56 1.11 -4.14
CA ASP A 54 2.91 1.15 -4.66
C ASP A 54 2.97 0.35 -5.97
N PRO A 55 2.97 1.03 -7.13
CA PRO A 55 3.02 0.34 -8.43
C PRO A 55 4.35 -0.37 -8.68
N LYS A 56 5.42 0.10 -8.05
CA LYS A 56 6.74 -0.49 -8.21
C LYS A 56 6.81 -1.91 -7.63
N HIS A 57 6.12 -2.13 -6.52
CA HIS A 57 6.07 -3.43 -5.83
C HIS A 57 4.75 -4.15 -6.04
N SER A 58 3.83 -3.57 -6.83
CA SER A 58 2.50 -4.12 -7.11
C SER A 58 1.77 -4.55 -5.83
N GLN A 59 1.68 -3.62 -4.87
CA GLN A 59 1.07 -3.91 -3.59
C GLN A 59 0.33 -2.70 -3.02
N LEU A 60 -0.74 -3.00 -2.29
CA LEU A 60 -1.42 -2.06 -1.41
C LEU A 60 -0.82 -2.20 -0.02
N GLN A 61 -0.61 -1.07 0.63
CA GLN A 61 -0.23 -1.03 2.03
C GLN A 61 -1.35 -0.36 2.81
N LEU A 62 -1.84 -1.05 3.83
CA LEU A 62 -2.91 -0.58 4.69
C LEU A 62 -2.37 -0.38 6.09
N LYS A 63 -2.67 0.77 6.66
CA LYS A 63 -2.25 1.09 8.02
C LYS A 63 -3.49 1.46 8.84
N HIS A 64 -3.69 0.74 9.95
CA HIS A 64 -4.75 1.08 10.88
C HIS A 64 -4.38 2.37 11.61
N VAL A 65 -5.24 3.37 11.51
CA VAL A 65 -5.09 4.65 12.23
C VAL A 65 -6.15 4.82 13.30
N GLY A 66 -7.16 3.93 13.32
CA GLY A 66 -8.15 3.86 14.37
C GLY A 66 -7.90 2.68 15.29
N GLN A 67 -8.81 2.47 16.24
CA GLN A 67 -8.70 1.40 17.24
C GLN A 67 -9.77 0.31 17.05
N PHE A 68 -10.28 0.16 15.85
CA PHE A 68 -11.28 -0.86 15.57
C PHE A 68 -10.61 -2.22 15.38
N HIS A 69 -11.14 -3.23 16.07
CA HIS A 69 -10.72 -4.61 15.88
C HIS A 69 -11.95 -5.48 15.64
N PRO A 70 -11.96 -6.29 14.57
CA PRO A 70 -13.02 -7.28 14.41
C PRO A 70 -12.89 -8.34 15.50
N GLY A 71 -14.01 -8.94 15.89
CA GLY A 71 -13.99 -10.05 16.82
C GLY A 71 -13.29 -11.28 16.26
N PRO A 72 -13.05 -12.33 17.09
CA PRO A 72 -12.32 -13.52 16.64
C PRO A 72 -13.02 -14.30 15.53
N ASP A 73 -14.33 -14.14 15.38
CA ASP A 73 -15.11 -14.82 14.35
C ASP A 73 -15.34 -13.96 13.11
N LYS A 74 -14.71 -12.80 13.03
CA LYS A 74 -14.89 -11.86 11.94
C LYS A 74 -13.57 -11.48 11.32
N SER A 75 -13.64 -11.06 10.06
CA SER A 75 -12.51 -10.51 9.31
C SER A 75 -12.93 -9.21 8.64
N LEU A 76 -11.96 -8.36 8.38
CA LEU A 76 -12.17 -7.19 7.53
C LEU A 76 -11.74 -7.55 6.11
N GLN A 77 -12.51 -7.12 5.13
CA GLN A 77 -12.19 -7.34 3.72
C GLN A 77 -12.21 -6.04 2.97
N LEU A 78 -11.18 -5.82 2.14
CA LEU A 78 -11.02 -4.62 1.34
C LEU A 78 -11.65 -4.83 -0.03
N TRP A 79 -12.40 -3.84 -0.49
CA TRP A 79 -13.10 -3.85 -1.77
C TRP A 79 -12.76 -2.62 -2.58
N ALA A 80 -12.57 -2.81 -3.88
CA ALA A 80 -12.58 -1.74 -4.85
C ALA A 80 -14.02 -1.50 -5.31
N LEU A 81 -14.39 -0.23 -5.48
CA LEU A 81 -15.72 0.17 -5.91
C LEU A 81 -15.64 0.82 -7.31
N PRO A 82 -15.44 0.05 -8.38
CA PRO A 82 -15.39 0.61 -9.72
C PRO A 82 -16.76 1.11 -10.16
N GLN A 83 -16.77 2.09 -11.08
CA GLN A 83 -18.01 2.63 -11.61
C GLN A 83 -18.71 1.62 -12.53
N GLY A 84 -20.01 1.46 -12.36
CA GLY A 84 -20.84 0.64 -13.25
C GLY A 84 -20.66 -0.87 -13.07
N VAL A 85 -19.82 -1.29 -12.15
CA VAL A 85 -19.55 -2.70 -11.86
C VAL A 85 -19.66 -2.89 -10.34
N GLY A 86 -20.02 -4.08 -9.91
CA GLY A 86 -20.13 -4.37 -8.48
C GLY A 86 -18.77 -4.34 -7.77
N PRO A 87 -18.77 -4.36 -6.43
CA PRO A 87 -17.55 -4.37 -5.65
C PRO A 87 -16.64 -5.54 -6.01
N LYS A 88 -15.33 -5.27 -6.07
CA LYS A 88 -14.32 -6.27 -6.37
C LYS A 88 -13.41 -6.45 -5.16
N SER A 89 -13.28 -7.68 -4.67
CA SER A 89 -12.41 -7.96 -3.52
C SER A 89 -10.95 -7.71 -3.85
N LEU A 90 -10.26 -7.00 -2.97
CA LEU A 90 -8.81 -6.80 -3.04
C LEU A 90 -8.06 -7.65 -2.02
N GLY A 91 -8.76 -8.26 -1.09
CA GLY A 91 -8.18 -9.17 -0.12
C GLY A 91 -8.76 -9.03 1.27
N VAL A 92 -8.44 -9.99 2.11
CA VAL A 92 -8.84 -10.02 3.52
C VAL A 92 -7.72 -9.42 4.34
N LEU A 93 -8.06 -8.52 5.28
CA LEU A 93 -7.09 -7.88 6.14
C LEU A 93 -6.73 -8.83 7.29
N GLY A 94 -5.44 -9.11 7.42
CA GLY A 94 -4.95 -9.87 8.55
C GLY A 94 -4.82 -9.02 9.81
N GLU A 95 -4.31 -9.63 10.86
CA GLU A 95 -3.98 -8.93 12.09
C GLU A 95 -2.69 -8.13 11.92
N GLY A 96 -2.59 -7.01 12.60
CA GLY A 96 -1.42 -6.17 12.59
C GLY A 96 -1.74 -4.72 12.27
N THR A 97 -0.78 -3.84 12.55
CA THR A 97 -0.91 -2.40 12.34
C THR A 97 -0.71 -2.03 10.86
N VAL A 98 0.17 -2.74 10.18
CA VAL A 98 0.48 -2.53 8.77
C VAL A 98 0.25 -3.84 8.02
N ILE A 99 -0.54 -3.78 6.97
CA ILE A 99 -0.92 -4.93 6.15
C ILE A 99 -0.53 -4.63 4.71
N ARG A 100 0.03 -5.63 4.02
CA ARG A 100 0.36 -5.54 2.61
C ARG A 100 -0.44 -6.55 1.83
N LEU A 101 -1.11 -6.08 0.78
CA LEU A 101 -1.90 -6.92 -0.13
C LEU A 101 -1.36 -6.81 -1.54
N PRO A 102 -1.16 -7.93 -2.25
CA PRO A 102 -0.79 -7.85 -3.65
C PRO A 102 -1.93 -7.25 -4.48
N ALA A 103 -1.59 -6.32 -5.37
CA ALA A 103 -2.56 -5.69 -6.26
C ALA A 103 -1.86 -5.18 -7.51
N GLY A 104 -2.41 -5.48 -8.67
CA GLY A 104 -1.94 -4.94 -9.93
C GLY A 104 -2.50 -3.54 -10.19
N SER A 105 -1.93 -2.84 -11.15
CA SER A 105 -2.42 -1.51 -11.53
C SER A 105 -3.88 -1.53 -11.99
N SER A 106 -4.33 -2.62 -12.61
CA SER A 106 -5.72 -2.77 -13.03
C SER A 106 -6.71 -2.83 -11.85
N ASP A 107 -6.23 -3.17 -10.66
CA ASP A 107 -7.07 -3.24 -9.47
C ASP A 107 -7.36 -1.87 -8.87
N VAL A 108 -6.57 -0.86 -9.22
CA VAL A 108 -6.70 0.49 -8.67
C VAL A 108 -6.95 1.55 -9.73
N ASN A 109 -6.61 1.29 -11.00
CA ASN A 109 -6.86 2.24 -12.09
C ASN A 109 -8.37 2.40 -12.32
N ASN A 110 -8.81 3.66 -12.43
CA ASN A 110 -10.21 3.99 -12.66
C ASN A 110 -11.16 3.52 -11.56
N VAL A 111 -10.64 3.29 -10.36
CA VAL A 111 -11.43 2.95 -9.19
C VAL A 111 -11.63 4.22 -8.37
N PRO A 112 -12.87 4.74 -8.26
CA PRO A 112 -13.09 6.02 -7.56
C PRO A 112 -13.04 5.90 -6.05
N ALA A 113 -13.28 4.72 -5.48
CA ALA A 113 -13.36 4.56 -4.03
C ALA A 113 -12.99 3.15 -3.60
N LEU A 114 -12.58 3.04 -2.33
CA LEU A 114 -12.35 1.77 -1.65
C LEU A 114 -13.27 1.67 -0.44
N ALA A 115 -13.56 0.44 -0.02
CA ALA A 115 -14.37 0.19 1.17
C ALA A 115 -13.84 -1.01 1.94
N VAL A 116 -14.11 -1.05 3.24
CA VAL A 116 -13.82 -2.18 4.11
C VAL A 116 -15.12 -2.66 4.73
N SER A 117 -15.40 -3.94 4.60
CA SER A 117 -16.58 -4.58 5.19
C SER A 117 -16.20 -5.54 6.30
N LEU A 118 -17.14 -5.79 7.21
CA LEU A 118 -17.00 -6.79 8.26
C LEU A 118 -17.63 -8.10 7.75
N GLU A 119 -16.78 -9.11 7.59
CA GLU A 119 -17.18 -10.38 6.98
C GLU A 119 -16.98 -11.55 7.95
N PRO A 120 -17.55 -12.74 7.66
CA PRO A 120 -17.19 -13.94 8.40
C PRO A 120 -15.69 -14.18 8.34
N ARG A 121 -15.16 -14.91 9.33
CA ARG A 121 -13.74 -15.20 9.41
C ARG A 121 -13.24 -15.79 8.09
N GLY A 122 -12.14 -15.22 7.57
CA GLY A 122 -11.56 -15.61 6.29
C GLY A 122 -12.15 -14.87 5.09
N GLY A 123 -13.17 -14.04 5.27
CA GLY A 123 -13.78 -13.26 4.20
C GLY A 123 -14.79 -14.04 3.39
N VAL A 124 -15.25 -13.45 2.29
CA VAL A 124 -16.20 -14.05 1.34
C VAL A 124 -15.55 -14.15 -0.04
N PRO A 125 -16.07 -15.02 -0.93
CA PRO A 125 -15.51 -15.17 -2.28
C PRO A 125 -15.47 -13.85 -3.04
N ALA A 126 -14.43 -13.68 -3.87
CA ALA A 126 -14.17 -12.43 -4.58
C ALA A 126 -15.32 -11.97 -5.48
N GLY A 127 -16.09 -12.89 -6.04
CA GLY A 127 -17.19 -12.56 -6.94
C GLY A 127 -18.55 -12.33 -6.28
N SER A 128 -18.64 -12.48 -4.95
CA SER A 128 -19.94 -12.42 -4.26
C SER A 128 -20.33 -11.02 -3.78
N GLY A 129 -19.38 -10.10 -3.67
CA GLY A 129 -19.59 -8.81 -3.03
C GLY A 129 -19.64 -8.92 -1.50
N PRO A 130 -19.66 -7.79 -0.79
CA PRO A 130 -19.72 -7.79 0.67
C PRO A 130 -21.01 -8.45 1.17
N SER A 131 -20.88 -9.34 2.14
CA SER A 131 -22.04 -9.95 2.81
C SER A 131 -22.39 -9.25 4.10
N GLY A 132 -21.42 -8.60 4.73
CA GLY A 132 -21.61 -7.86 5.98
C GLY A 132 -21.63 -6.35 5.77
N PRO A 133 -21.75 -5.58 6.85
CA PRO A 133 -21.82 -4.13 6.74
C PRO A 133 -20.49 -3.53 6.28
N VAL A 134 -20.58 -2.48 5.46
CA VAL A 134 -19.43 -1.66 5.10
C VAL A 134 -19.16 -0.71 6.26
N LEU A 135 -18.02 -0.87 6.90
CA LEU A 135 -17.65 -0.09 8.07
C LEU A 135 -16.89 1.18 7.72
N PHE A 136 -16.04 1.12 6.70
CA PHE A 136 -15.18 2.24 6.32
C PHE A 136 -15.19 2.40 4.81
N LYS A 137 -15.14 3.65 4.35
CA LYS A 137 -15.16 3.98 2.93
C LYS A 137 -14.40 5.27 2.69
N GLY A 138 -13.77 5.40 1.54
CA GLY A 138 -13.06 6.61 1.16
C GLY A 138 -12.75 6.67 -0.32
N ALA A 139 -12.57 7.88 -0.83
CA ALA A 139 -12.17 8.10 -2.20
C ALA A 139 -10.72 7.66 -2.42
N LEU A 140 -10.46 7.05 -3.57
CA LEU A 140 -9.11 6.71 -3.99
C LEU A 140 -8.56 7.84 -4.84
N LEU A 141 -7.54 8.51 -4.33
CA LEU A 141 -6.96 9.69 -4.96
C LEU A 141 -5.63 9.34 -5.60
N GLN A 142 -5.44 9.76 -6.84
CA GLN A 142 -4.17 9.61 -7.51
C GLN A 142 -3.24 10.74 -7.09
N THR A 143 -2.04 10.39 -6.66
CA THR A 143 -1.03 11.39 -6.31
C THR A 143 -0.32 11.86 -7.58
N ALA A 144 -0.07 13.16 -7.67
CA ALA A 144 0.78 13.73 -8.71
C ALA A 144 2.24 13.57 -8.30
N LEU A 145 3.00 12.86 -9.10
CA LEU A 145 4.45 12.71 -8.90
C LEU A 145 5.21 13.43 -10.00
#